data_c3ab0e85c7d3520db3b0f1e4bc90945e
#
_entry.id   c3ab0e85c7d3520db3b0f1e4bc90945e
#
_cell.length_a   1.000
_cell.length_b   1.000
_cell.length_c   1.000
_cell.angle_alpha   90.00
_cell.angle_beta   90.00
_cell.angle_gamma   90.00
#
_symmetry.space_group_name_H-M   'P 1'
#
loop_
_entity.id
_entity.type
_entity.pdbx_description
1 polymer ?
#
loop_
_entity_poly.entity_id
_entity_poly.type
_entity_poly.pdbx_seq_one_letter_code
_entity_poly.pdbx_strand_id
1 'polypeptide(L)'
;MNVLNFDIAIIGAGPAGCAAALTLRNSSCSVALFEKSAFPRNKICGDGVCDRSINTLKDINPAYFEEFLATQKSLCIKNIEIDYKNRAYLVGVTSYGYNCRRLDFDNFLFNLVQRDAKNVSVFQNCGISKVERTEDGFKLYAKNGEVFFTKMLLVCNGASSKIARELTGSKPEKSHLGVAVRAYYSGVKDLKNDTIELHFKKEFFPGYLWIFPMADGTANVGFGCLVNDLKDDIRSIFETWIDNDDTLRQRFSDAKSISPLVGGLIPYNVDKFDCFGDNFCVCGDAASLIDPITAGGIGNAMASGYYAAQVAEKSVLSGNYSRTATEEYSKLLQNRIGHDIHTHLFLQKMIMRHRWLIPICLRLWKTGVF
;
A
#
# COMPACT_ATOMS: atom_id res chain seq x y z
N MET A 1 -1.05 -31.49 -19.68
CA MET A 1 -0.25 -30.37 -19.15
C MET A 1 0.27 -30.78 -17.78
N ASN A 2 1.58 -30.67 -17.54
CA ASN A 2 2.10 -30.90 -16.18
C ASN A 2 1.66 -29.78 -15.28
N VAL A 3 0.95 -30.09 -14.20
CA VAL A 3 0.57 -29.13 -13.15
C VAL A 3 1.72 -29.05 -12.15
N LEU A 4 2.29 -27.87 -11.98
CA LEU A 4 3.29 -27.62 -10.94
C LEU A 4 2.60 -27.43 -9.59
N ASN A 5 3.10 -28.16 -8.58
CA ASN A 5 2.49 -28.17 -7.24
C ASN A 5 3.36 -27.42 -6.24
N PHE A 6 2.73 -26.62 -5.40
CA PHE A 6 3.38 -25.87 -4.33
C PHE A 6 2.57 -25.98 -3.03
N ASP A 7 3.23 -25.89 -1.89
CA ASP A 7 2.55 -25.81 -0.60
C ASP A 7 1.85 -24.45 -0.45
N ILE A 8 2.54 -23.37 -0.84
CA ILE A 8 2.02 -22.00 -0.73
C ILE A 8 2.19 -21.27 -2.06
N ALA A 9 1.12 -20.63 -2.54
CA ALA A 9 1.17 -19.73 -3.69
C ALA A 9 0.89 -18.28 -3.28
N ILE A 10 1.71 -17.35 -3.76
CA ILE A 10 1.59 -15.91 -3.53
C ILE A 10 1.27 -15.24 -4.87
N ILE A 11 0.11 -14.60 -5.02
CA ILE A 11 -0.27 -13.90 -6.23
C ILE A 11 0.03 -12.41 -6.08
N GLY A 12 1.03 -11.90 -6.80
CA GLY A 12 1.49 -10.51 -6.81
C GLY A 12 2.77 -10.32 -6.00
N ALA A 13 3.81 -9.81 -6.66
CA ALA A 13 5.12 -9.50 -6.06
C ALA A 13 5.26 -7.99 -5.67
N GLY A 14 4.16 -7.35 -5.24
CA GLY A 14 4.22 -6.06 -4.58
C GLY A 14 4.72 -6.17 -3.13
N PRO A 15 4.69 -5.08 -2.33
CA PRO A 15 5.19 -5.09 -0.96
C PRO A 15 4.60 -6.19 -0.08
N ALA A 16 3.31 -6.51 -0.21
CA ALA A 16 2.69 -7.61 0.54
C ALA A 16 3.27 -8.98 0.14
N GLY A 17 3.34 -9.26 -1.16
CA GLY A 17 3.83 -10.55 -1.64
C GLY A 17 5.32 -10.75 -1.41
N CYS A 18 6.14 -9.71 -1.59
CA CYS A 18 7.57 -9.77 -1.26
C CYS A 18 7.79 -9.96 0.24
N ALA A 19 7.04 -9.25 1.11
CA ALA A 19 7.12 -9.45 2.55
C ALA A 19 6.73 -10.88 2.94
N ALA A 20 5.68 -11.45 2.33
CA ALA A 20 5.30 -12.84 2.55
C ALA A 20 6.40 -13.82 2.10
N ALA A 21 6.92 -13.66 0.90
CA ALA A 21 7.99 -14.51 0.37
C ALA A 21 9.26 -14.46 1.23
N LEU A 22 9.68 -13.25 1.66
CA LEU A 22 10.83 -13.05 2.53
C LEU A 22 10.61 -13.65 3.94
N THR A 23 9.40 -13.62 4.46
CA THR A 23 9.05 -14.25 5.73
C THR A 23 9.21 -15.78 5.63
N LEU A 24 8.83 -16.36 4.52
CA LEU A 24 8.93 -17.80 4.24
C LEU A 24 10.34 -18.25 3.79
N ARG A 25 11.34 -17.39 3.68
CA ARG A 25 12.66 -17.70 3.11
C ARG A 25 13.39 -18.88 3.74
N ASN A 26 13.13 -19.14 5.02
CA ASN A 26 13.73 -20.24 5.78
C ASN A 26 12.76 -21.41 6.04
N SER A 27 11.55 -21.34 5.46
CA SER A 27 10.54 -22.38 5.58
C SER A 27 10.91 -23.63 4.78
N SER A 28 10.46 -24.79 5.25
CA SER A 28 10.52 -26.05 4.49
C SER A 28 9.44 -26.14 3.40
N CYS A 29 8.48 -25.22 3.37
CA CYS A 29 7.42 -25.20 2.37
C CYS A 29 7.96 -24.83 0.99
N SER A 30 7.45 -25.48 -0.05
CA SER A 30 7.63 -25.06 -1.44
C SER A 30 6.70 -23.88 -1.73
N VAL A 31 7.27 -22.76 -2.20
CA VAL A 31 6.53 -21.50 -2.40
C VAL A 31 6.62 -21.07 -3.85
N ALA A 32 5.47 -20.65 -4.43
CA ALA A 32 5.43 -19.97 -5.73
C ALA A 32 5.07 -18.50 -5.55
N LEU A 33 5.81 -17.60 -6.17
CA LEU A 33 5.52 -16.16 -6.23
C LEU A 33 5.23 -15.76 -7.67
N PHE A 34 3.99 -15.31 -7.95
CA PHE A 34 3.55 -14.92 -9.28
C PHE A 34 3.47 -13.40 -9.43
N GLU A 35 4.06 -12.87 -10.48
CA GLU A 35 3.93 -11.45 -10.86
C GLU A 35 3.57 -11.32 -12.34
N LYS A 36 2.58 -10.48 -12.63
CA LYS A 36 2.07 -10.26 -14.00
C LYS A 36 3.03 -9.51 -14.91
N SER A 37 4.00 -8.79 -14.33
CA SER A 37 4.99 -7.95 -15.03
C SER A 37 6.41 -8.46 -14.75
N ALA A 38 7.37 -8.00 -15.54
CA ALA A 38 8.80 -8.15 -15.20
C ALA A 38 9.25 -6.99 -14.30
N PHE A 39 10.16 -7.27 -13.37
CA PHE A 39 10.86 -6.25 -12.58
C PHE A 39 12.11 -5.74 -13.31
N PRO A 40 12.49 -4.45 -13.12
CA PRO A 40 11.80 -3.42 -12.33
C PRO A 40 10.50 -2.94 -13.00
N ARG A 41 9.45 -2.72 -12.20
CA ARG A 41 8.15 -2.26 -12.70
C ARG A 41 7.63 -1.04 -11.95
N ASN A 42 6.93 -0.18 -12.65
CA ASN A 42 6.31 0.99 -12.04
C ASN A 42 4.98 0.63 -11.32
N LYS A 43 4.66 1.38 -10.27
CA LYS A 43 3.36 1.31 -9.56
C LYS A 43 2.95 2.72 -9.14
N ILE A 44 1.72 3.11 -9.45
CA ILE A 44 1.18 4.42 -9.07
C ILE A 44 1.09 4.52 -7.54
N CYS A 45 1.74 5.55 -6.97
CA CYS A 45 1.82 5.80 -5.54
C CYS A 45 2.34 7.21 -5.25
N GLY A 46 2.13 7.73 -4.04
CA GLY A 46 2.82 8.90 -3.50
C GLY A 46 4.26 8.63 -3.05
N ASP A 47 4.70 7.34 -3.06
CA ASP A 47 6.08 6.91 -2.75
C ASP A 47 6.52 7.04 -1.28
N GLY A 48 5.58 7.30 -0.37
CA GLY A 48 5.88 7.36 1.06
C GLY A 48 6.01 5.96 1.69
N VAL A 49 7.20 5.64 2.17
CA VAL A 49 7.54 4.41 2.93
C VAL A 49 7.51 4.76 4.42
N CYS A 50 6.41 4.45 5.10
CA CYS A 50 6.21 4.79 6.50
C CYS A 50 7.00 3.88 7.45
N ASP A 51 7.03 4.24 8.73
CA ASP A 51 7.65 3.51 9.83
C ASP A 51 7.18 2.04 9.93
N ARG A 52 5.89 1.77 9.67
CA ARG A 52 5.37 0.39 9.65
C ARG A 52 6.04 -0.46 8.57
N SER A 53 6.35 0.12 7.41
CA SER A 53 7.11 -0.58 6.36
C SER A 53 8.52 -0.93 6.85
N ILE A 54 9.18 0.03 7.50
CA ILE A 54 10.52 -0.11 8.07
C ILE A 54 10.53 -1.17 9.18
N ASN A 55 9.56 -1.10 10.10
CA ASN A 55 9.43 -2.06 11.19
C ASN A 55 9.19 -3.47 10.65
N THR A 56 8.36 -3.64 9.61
CA THR A 56 8.15 -4.95 8.99
C THR A 56 9.41 -5.48 8.31
N LEU A 57 10.23 -4.62 7.66
CA LEU A 57 11.54 -5.04 7.14
C LEU A 57 12.44 -5.55 8.25
N LYS A 58 12.49 -4.83 9.39
CA LYS A 58 13.29 -5.22 10.56
C LYS A 58 12.77 -6.51 11.23
N ASP A 59 11.44 -6.69 11.29
CA ASP A 59 10.81 -7.91 11.81
C ASP A 59 11.18 -9.14 10.95
N ILE A 60 11.30 -8.97 9.62
CA ILE A 60 11.74 -10.04 8.71
C ILE A 60 13.24 -10.28 8.87
N ASN A 61 14.06 -9.23 8.76
CA ASN A 61 15.50 -9.24 8.98
C ASN A 61 16.02 -7.81 9.18
N PRO A 62 16.60 -7.46 10.33
CA PRO A 62 17.13 -6.11 10.59
C PRO A 62 18.12 -5.62 9.52
N ALA A 63 18.94 -6.51 8.94
CA ALA A 63 19.90 -6.17 7.91
C ALA A 63 19.25 -5.64 6.62
N TYR A 64 17.99 -5.97 6.33
CA TYR A 64 17.30 -5.46 5.15
C TYR A 64 17.02 -3.96 5.23
N PHE A 65 16.78 -3.44 6.43
CA PHE A 65 16.63 -2.00 6.59
C PHE A 65 17.96 -1.26 6.39
N GLU A 66 19.04 -1.77 6.94
CA GLU A 66 20.37 -1.18 6.74
C GLU A 66 20.77 -1.20 5.25
N GLU A 67 20.48 -2.30 4.55
CA GLU A 67 20.71 -2.43 3.12
C GLU A 67 19.83 -1.44 2.31
N PHE A 68 18.55 -1.26 2.72
CA PHE A 68 17.67 -0.27 2.11
C PHE A 68 18.27 1.13 2.20
N LEU A 69 18.77 1.54 3.36
CA LEU A 69 19.40 2.85 3.54
C LEU A 69 20.69 3.01 2.73
N ALA A 70 21.46 1.95 2.61
CA ALA A 70 22.75 1.97 1.91
C ALA A 70 22.61 1.97 0.37
N THR A 71 21.55 1.34 -0.15
CA THR A 71 21.46 1.05 -1.59
C THR A 71 20.38 1.82 -2.32
N GLN A 72 19.33 2.28 -1.61
CA GLN A 72 18.19 2.93 -2.26
C GLN A 72 18.28 4.46 -2.24
N LYS A 73 17.84 5.08 -3.33
CA LYS A 73 17.66 6.54 -3.41
C LYS A 73 16.42 6.94 -2.60
N SER A 74 16.56 6.97 -1.29
CA SER A 74 15.51 7.32 -0.35
C SER A 74 15.80 8.64 0.34
N LEU A 75 14.75 9.42 0.61
CA LEU A 75 14.84 10.69 1.32
C LEU A 75 14.16 10.56 2.67
N CYS A 76 14.91 10.78 3.76
CA CYS A 76 14.38 10.72 5.11
C CYS A 76 13.44 11.90 5.37
N ILE A 77 12.22 11.60 5.82
CA ILE A 77 11.17 12.58 6.14
C ILE A 77 11.03 12.72 7.64
N LYS A 78 11.17 13.94 8.13
CA LYS A 78 11.14 14.30 9.55
C LYS A 78 9.90 15.09 9.94
N ASN A 79 9.24 15.70 8.94
CA ASN A 79 8.14 16.61 9.18
C ASN A 79 6.98 16.36 8.20
N ILE A 80 5.77 16.69 8.66
CA ILE A 80 4.58 16.82 7.84
C ILE A 80 4.11 18.26 7.95
N GLU A 81 3.97 18.95 6.83
CA GLU A 81 3.33 20.25 6.78
C GLU A 81 1.91 20.10 6.24
N ILE A 82 0.95 20.57 7.00
CA ILE A 82 -0.46 20.55 6.63
C ILE A 82 -0.90 21.97 6.34
N ASP A 83 -1.29 22.26 5.11
CA ASP A 83 -1.94 23.50 4.73
C ASP A 83 -3.47 23.35 4.77
N TYR A 84 -4.12 24.23 5.50
CA TYR A 84 -5.58 24.35 5.51
C TYR A 84 -5.99 25.80 5.62
N LYS A 85 -6.73 26.30 4.63
CA LYS A 85 -7.17 27.72 4.52
C LYS A 85 -6.00 28.71 4.58
N ASN A 86 -4.95 28.45 3.82
CA ASN A 86 -3.73 29.28 3.73
C ASN A 86 -3.02 29.44 5.10
N ARG A 87 -3.12 28.43 5.95
CA ARG A 87 -2.37 28.33 7.21
C ARG A 87 -1.62 27.01 7.22
N ALA A 88 -0.31 27.11 7.33
CA ALA A 88 0.58 25.96 7.45
C ALA A 88 0.73 25.54 8.92
N TYR A 89 0.63 24.25 9.17
CA TYR A 89 0.84 23.58 10.45
C TYR A 89 1.97 22.57 10.28
N LEU A 90 3.12 22.86 10.85
CA LEU A 90 4.25 21.93 10.84
C LEU A 90 4.12 20.96 12.01
N VAL A 91 4.15 19.67 11.70
CA VAL A 91 4.07 18.58 12.66
C VAL A 91 5.34 17.74 12.52
N GLY A 92 6.14 17.66 13.57
CA GLY A 92 7.27 16.72 13.64
C GLY A 92 6.75 15.29 13.76
N VAL A 93 7.35 14.36 13.04
CA VAL A 93 6.99 12.94 13.15
C VAL A 93 7.76 12.29 14.31
N THR A 94 7.09 11.42 15.05
CA THR A 94 7.70 10.65 16.15
C THR A 94 8.58 9.50 15.66
N SER A 95 8.32 9.02 14.43
CA SER A 95 9.10 8.01 13.74
C SER A 95 9.36 8.42 12.29
N TYR A 96 10.59 8.22 11.83
CA TYR A 96 10.96 8.64 10.48
C TYR A 96 10.35 7.73 9.41
N GLY A 97 9.82 8.38 8.36
CA GLY A 97 9.49 7.74 7.09
C GLY A 97 10.53 8.08 6.02
N TYR A 98 10.36 7.49 4.86
CA TYR A 98 11.23 7.74 3.72
C TYR A 98 10.39 7.93 2.45
N ASN A 99 10.74 8.89 1.62
CA ASN A 99 10.23 8.91 0.26
C ASN A 99 11.19 8.13 -0.64
N CYS A 100 10.66 7.08 -1.27
CA CYS A 100 11.41 6.23 -2.20
C CYS A 100 10.48 5.83 -3.35
N ARG A 101 10.92 6.03 -4.59
CA ARG A 101 10.08 5.64 -5.74
C ARG A 101 9.70 4.17 -5.67
N ARG A 102 8.44 3.88 -5.94
CA ARG A 102 7.94 2.50 -5.98
C ARG A 102 8.69 1.62 -6.99
N LEU A 103 9.22 2.22 -8.06
CA LEU A 103 10.10 1.52 -8.99
C LEU A 103 11.31 0.93 -8.26
N ASP A 104 11.96 1.73 -7.40
CA ASP A 104 13.16 1.35 -6.68
C ASP A 104 12.83 0.49 -5.46
N PHE A 105 11.84 0.89 -4.65
CA PHE A 105 11.46 0.17 -3.44
C PHE A 105 10.92 -1.23 -3.73
N ASP A 106 9.99 -1.36 -4.70
CA ASP A 106 9.44 -2.68 -5.06
C ASP A 106 10.53 -3.58 -5.67
N ASN A 107 11.43 -3.01 -6.48
CA ASN A 107 12.56 -3.75 -7.06
C ASN A 107 13.57 -4.20 -5.99
N PHE A 108 13.83 -3.35 -5.00
CA PHE A 108 14.65 -3.71 -3.84
C PHE A 108 14.08 -4.93 -3.11
N LEU A 109 12.81 -4.89 -2.74
CA LEU A 109 12.14 -6.03 -2.09
C LEU A 109 12.19 -7.30 -2.95
N PHE A 110 11.95 -7.17 -4.23
CA PHE A 110 11.97 -8.28 -5.16
C PHE A 110 13.36 -8.90 -5.31
N ASN A 111 14.42 -8.08 -5.36
CA ASN A 111 15.80 -8.56 -5.40
C ASN A 111 16.19 -9.29 -4.12
N LEU A 112 15.71 -8.84 -2.95
CA LEU A 112 15.87 -9.58 -1.70
C LEU A 112 15.23 -10.97 -1.79
N VAL A 113 14.01 -11.08 -2.33
CA VAL A 113 13.35 -12.38 -2.53
C VAL A 113 14.21 -13.30 -3.41
N GLN A 114 14.67 -12.81 -4.56
CA GLN A 114 15.50 -13.62 -5.48
C GLN A 114 16.82 -14.06 -4.85
N ARG A 115 17.41 -13.22 -4.02
CA ARG A 115 18.69 -13.49 -3.37
C ARG A 115 18.55 -14.46 -2.20
N ASP A 116 17.58 -14.24 -1.31
CA ASP A 116 17.55 -14.85 0.02
C ASP A 116 16.48 -15.94 0.19
N ALA A 117 15.42 -15.95 -0.64
CA ALA A 117 14.33 -16.92 -0.51
C ALA A 117 14.48 -18.06 -1.54
N LYS A 118 15.42 -18.98 -1.30
CA LYS A 118 15.78 -20.06 -2.25
C LYS A 118 14.69 -21.13 -2.41
N ASN A 119 13.78 -21.25 -1.47
CA ASN A 119 12.59 -22.12 -1.52
C ASN A 119 11.41 -21.47 -2.29
N VAL A 120 11.58 -20.24 -2.77
CA VAL A 120 10.54 -19.49 -3.52
C VAL A 120 10.84 -19.56 -5.02
N SER A 121 9.98 -20.23 -5.77
CA SER A 121 9.99 -20.21 -7.24
C SER A 121 9.28 -18.95 -7.75
N VAL A 122 10.00 -18.09 -8.43
CA VAL A 122 9.49 -16.79 -8.92
C VAL A 122 9.07 -16.88 -10.37
N PHE A 123 7.81 -16.51 -10.65
CA PHE A 123 7.23 -16.50 -12.00
C PHE A 123 6.88 -15.05 -12.40
N GLN A 124 7.76 -14.41 -13.16
CA GLN A 124 7.50 -13.10 -13.75
C GLN A 124 6.77 -13.23 -15.08
N ASN A 125 6.08 -12.17 -15.52
CA ASN A 125 5.19 -12.18 -16.70
C ASN A 125 4.11 -13.27 -16.64
N CYS A 126 3.80 -13.74 -15.43
CA CYS A 126 2.88 -14.82 -15.15
C CYS A 126 1.71 -14.32 -14.28
N GLY A 127 0.79 -13.62 -14.93
CA GLY A 127 -0.41 -13.10 -14.25
C GLY A 127 -1.45 -14.17 -14.05
N ILE A 128 -1.81 -14.49 -12.81
CA ILE A 128 -2.92 -15.39 -12.51
C ILE A 128 -4.24 -14.69 -12.81
N SER A 129 -5.03 -15.28 -13.69
CA SER A 129 -6.31 -14.73 -14.16
C SER A 129 -7.53 -15.31 -13.44
N LYS A 130 -7.44 -16.57 -12.99
CA LYS A 130 -8.51 -17.32 -12.33
C LYS A 130 -7.91 -18.24 -11.27
N VAL A 131 -8.63 -18.42 -10.18
CA VAL A 131 -8.41 -19.49 -9.22
C VAL A 131 -9.67 -20.35 -9.13
N GLU A 132 -9.48 -21.63 -8.89
CA GLU A 132 -10.57 -22.58 -8.77
C GLU A 132 -10.33 -23.45 -7.53
N ARG A 133 -11.32 -23.47 -6.63
CA ARG A 133 -11.23 -24.28 -5.40
C ARG A 133 -11.32 -25.75 -5.74
N THR A 134 -10.48 -26.55 -5.10
CA THR A 134 -10.50 -28.01 -5.12
C THR A 134 -10.69 -28.53 -3.70
N GLU A 135 -10.77 -29.85 -3.53
CA GLU A 135 -10.85 -30.49 -2.22
C GLU A 135 -9.63 -30.15 -1.33
N ASP A 136 -8.44 -30.15 -1.91
CA ASP A 136 -7.16 -30.00 -1.18
C ASP A 136 -6.53 -28.59 -1.29
N GLY A 137 -7.18 -27.61 -1.92
CA GLY A 137 -6.62 -26.27 -2.11
C GLY A 137 -7.15 -25.55 -3.34
N PHE A 138 -6.24 -25.04 -4.19
CA PHE A 138 -6.61 -24.24 -5.35
C PHE A 138 -5.81 -24.63 -6.61
N LYS A 139 -6.50 -24.66 -7.75
CA LYS A 139 -5.89 -24.57 -9.08
C LYS A 139 -5.79 -23.10 -9.50
N LEU A 140 -4.63 -22.69 -9.98
CA LEU A 140 -4.35 -21.35 -10.46
C LEU A 140 -4.13 -21.40 -11.98
N TYR A 141 -4.83 -20.55 -12.71
CA TYR A 141 -4.74 -20.44 -14.17
C TYR A 141 -4.03 -19.15 -14.55
N ALA A 142 -2.86 -19.26 -15.11
CA ALA A 142 -2.10 -18.15 -15.61
C ALA A 142 -2.58 -17.71 -17.00
N LYS A 143 -2.38 -16.43 -17.34
CA LYS A 143 -2.76 -15.87 -18.64
C LYS A 143 -2.00 -16.48 -19.82
N ASN A 144 -0.80 -17.02 -19.58
CA ASN A 144 0.03 -17.71 -20.56
C ASN A 144 -0.38 -19.18 -20.79
N GLY A 145 -1.45 -19.66 -20.13
CA GLY A 145 -1.97 -21.01 -20.26
C GLY A 145 -1.38 -22.04 -19.28
N GLU A 146 -0.40 -21.66 -18.47
CA GLU A 146 0.13 -22.54 -17.42
C GLU A 146 -0.89 -22.74 -16.30
N VAL A 147 -0.85 -23.91 -15.68
CA VAL A 147 -1.71 -24.29 -14.55
C VAL A 147 -0.86 -24.75 -13.38
N PHE A 148 -1.18 -24.24 -12.21
CA PHE A 148 -0.50 -24.54 -10.97
C PHE A 148 -1.51 -25.04 -9.92
N PHE A 149 -1.01 -25.75 -8.93
CA PHE A 149 -1.79 -26.15 -7.75
C PHE A 149 -1.11 -25.67 -6.48
N THR A 150 -1.90 -25.30 -5.48
CA THR A 150 -1.40 -24.94 -4.15
C THR A 150 -2.35 -25.38 -3.04
N LYS A 151 -1.79 -25.76 -1.90
CA LYS A 151 -2.56 -26.06 -0.69
C LYS A 151 -3.02 -24.78 0.03
N MET A 152 -2.19 -23.73 0.01
CA MET A 152 -2.47 -22.45 0.67
C MET A 152 -2.24 -21.29 -0.30
N LEU A 153 -3.16 -20.33 -0.34
CA LEU A 153 -3.15 -19.20 -1.29
C LEU A 153 -3.05 -17.87 -0.55
N LEU A 154 -2.04 -17.06 -0.88
CA LEU A 154 -1.89 -15.67 -0.44
C LEU A 154 -2.18 -14.72 -1.60
N VAL A 155 -3.25 -13.93 -1.49
CA VAL A 155 -3.71 -13.03 -2.55
C VAL A 155 -3.19 -11.62 -2.30
N CYS A 156 -2.10 -11.24 -3.00
CA CYS A 156 -1.36 -9.98 -2.82
C CYS A 156 -1.40 -9.09 -4.08
N ASN A 157 -2.41 -9.24 -4.95
CA ASN A 157 -2.44 -8.67 -6.31
C ASN A 157 -3.08 -7.27 -6.42
N GLY A 158 -3.26 -6.59 -5.27
CA GLY A 158 -3.59 -5.16 -5.21
C GLY A 158 -5.08 -4.82 -5.37
N ALA A 159 -5.38 -3.52 -5.39
CA ALA A 159 -6.72 -2.93 -5.26
C ALA A 159 -7.78 -3.45 -6.25
N SER A 160 -7.39 -3.84 -7.47
CA SER A 160 -8.32 -4.32 -8.50
C SER A 160 -8.50 -5.83 -8.53
N SER A 161 -8.11 -6.55 -7.46
CA SER A 161 -8.17 -8.00 -7.39
C SER A 161 -9.60 -8.54 -7.56
N LYS A 162 -9.87 -9.22 -8.67
CA LYS A 162 -11.10 -10.00 -8.84
C LYS A 162 -11.08 -11.25 -7.98
N ILE A 163 -9.91 -11.90 -7.90
CA ILE A 163 -9.70 -13.12 -7.10
C ILE A 163 -10.06 -12.87 -5.62
N ALA A 164 -9.57 -11.77 -5.04
CA ALA A 164 -9.90 -11.43 -3.66
C ALA A 164 -11.42 -11.29 -3.45
N ARG A 165 -12.09 -10.56 -4.35
CA ARG A 165 -13.55 -10.38 -4.28
C ARG A 165 -14.35 -11.68 -4.41
N GLU A 166 -13.90 -12.57 -5.30
CA GLU A 166 -14.53 -13.88 -5.50
C GLU A 166 -14.37 -14.78 -4.27
N LEU A 167 -13.19 -14.77 -3.63
CA LEU A 167 -12.90 -15.61 -2.47
C LEU A 167 -13.60 -15.11 -1.18
N THR A 168 -13.62 -13.79 -0.97
CA THR A 168 -14.18 -13.18 0.25
C THR A 168 -15.67 -12.83 0.12
N GLY A 169 -16.22 -12.81 -1.09
CA GLY A 169 -17.57 -12.29 -1.35
C GLY A 169 -17.69 -10.77 -1.15
N SER A 170 -16.58 -10.08 -0.87
CA SER A 170 -16.59 -8.64 -0.57
C SER A 170 -16.74 -7.82 -1.85
N LYS A 171 -17.54 -6.74 -1.75
CA LYS A 171 -17.63 -5.72 -2.81
C LYS A 171 -17.20 -4.39 -2.19
N PRO A 172 -16.20 -3.69 -2.76
CA PRO A 172 -15.86 -2.36 -2.30
C PRO A 172 -17.08 -1.45 -2.43
N GLU A 173 -17.51 -0.84 -1.34
CA GLU A 173 -18.54 0.19 -1.38
C GLU A 173 -17.94 1.49 -1.93
N LYS A 174 -18.70 2.22 -2.74
CA LYS A 174 -18.23 3.51 -3.31
C LYS A 174 -17.88 4.54 -2.23
N SER A 175 -18.54 4.47 -1.07
CA SER A 175 -18.28 5.31 0.09
C SER A 175 -16.88 5.10 0.71
N HIS A 176 -16.25 3.96 0.41
CA HIS A 176 -14.95 3.55 0.92
C HIS A 176 -13.93 3.37 -0.18
N LEU A 177 -14.19 4.03 -1.31
CA LEU A 177 -13.31 4.02 -2.46
C LEU A 177 -12.80 5.43 -2.73
N GLY A 178 -11.50 5.60 -2.62
CA GLY A 178 -10.79 6.78 -3.07
C GLY A 178 -10.27 6.61 -4.48
N VAL A 179 -9.97 7.73 -5.09
CA VAL A 179 -9.24 7.81 -6.36
C VAL A 179 -8.16 8.86 -6.23
N ALA A 180 -7.02 8.64 -6.86
CA ALA A 180 -5.94 9.59 -6.88
C ALA A 180 -5.26 9.65 -8.23
N VAL A 181 -4.66 10.83 -8.52
CA VAL A 181 -3.76 11.06 -9.65
C VAL A 181 -2.43 11.60 -9.15
N ARG A 182 -1.34 11.32 -9.86
CA ARG A 182 -0.01 11.86 -9.53
C ARG A 182 0.89 11.98 -10.75
N ALA A 183 1.81 12.93 -10.70
CA ALA A 183 2.94 13.03 -11.61
C ALA A 183 4.21 13.39 -10.85
N TYR A 184 5.38 13.19 -11.47
CA TYR A 184 6.64 13.74 -10.95
C TYR A 184 6.92 15.08 -11.60
N TYR A 185 7.44 16.01 -10.79
CA TYR A 185 7.80 17.36 -11.21
C TYR A 185 9.25 17.67 -10.87
N SER A 186 9.93 18.38 -11.77
CA SER A 186 11.20 19.05 -11.50
C SER A 186 10.96 20.56 -11.38
N GLY A 187 11.82 21.27 -10.65
CA GLY A 187 11.77 22.73 -10.55
C GLY A 187 10.65 23.28 -9.68
N VAL A 188 10.05 22.50 -8.80
CA VAL A 188 9.11 23.01 -7.80
C VAL A 188 9.85 23.88 -6.81
N LYS A 189 9.45 25.16 -6.69
CA LYS A 189 10.09 26.13 -5.78
C LYS A 189 9.80 25.79 -4.32
N ASP A 190 10.70 26.19 -3.44
CA ASP A 190 10.60 26.04 -1.98
C ASP A 190 10.33 24.58 -1.52
N LEU A 191 10.85 23.62 -2.29
CA LEU A 191 10.75 22.20 -1.95
C LEU A 191 11.65 21.89 -0.73
N LYS A 192 11.04 21.42 0.36
CA LYS A 192 11.74 21.08 1.61
C LYS A 192 12.20 19.64 1.57
N ASN A 193 13.49 19.37 1.75
CA ASN A 193 14.08 18.02 1.59
C ASN A 193 13.76 17.03 2.73
N ASP A 194 13.09 17.45 3.79
CA ASP A 194 12.75 16.59 4.93
C ASP A 194 11.28 16.65 5.33
N THR A 195 10.45 17.30 4.52
CA THR A 195 9.06 17.59 4.83
C THR A 195 8.14 17.19 3.69
N ILE A 196 7.14 16.40 3.98
CA ILE A 196 6.01 16.18 3.06
C ILE A 196 4.94 17.23 3.31
N GLU A 197 4.30 17.68 2.25
CA GLU A 197 3.26 18.71 2.32
C GLU A 197 1.91 18.12 1.92
N LEU A 198 0.89 18.42 2.72
CA LEU A 198 -0.49 18.01 2.52
C LEU A 198 -1.39 19.25 2.48
N HIS A 199 -1.97 19.54 1.33
CA HIS A 199 -2.86 20.69 1.14
C HIS A 199 -4.32 20.23 1.14
N PHE A 200 -5.13 20.80 2.04
CA PHE A 200 -6.53 20.44 2.19
C PHE A 200 -7.47 21.56 1.75
N LYS A 201 -8.49 21.20 0.99
CA LYS A 201 -9.65 22.04 0.72
C LYS A 201 -10.92 21.44 1.33
N LYS A 202 -11.81 22.29 1.82
CA LYS A 202 -13.04 21.88 2.51
C LYS A 202 -13.92 20.96 1.66
N GLU A 203 -14.00 21.20 0.37
CA GLU A 203 -14.84 20.47 -0.58
C GLU A 203 -14.37 19.02 -0.80
N PHE A 204 -13.07 18.77 -0.72
CA PHE A 204 -12.48 17.45 -0.98
C PHE A 204 -12.09 16.68 0.30
N PHE A 205 -12.27 17.30 1.48
CA PHE A 205 -11.90 16.65 2.73
C PHE A 205 -12.65 15.32 2.92
N PRO A 206 -11.99 14.19 3.27
CA PRO A 206 -10.62 14.06 3.79
C PRO A 206 -9.52 13.96 2.72
N GLY A 207 -9.86 14.09 1.44
CA GLY A 207 -8.87 14.13 0.36
C GLY A 207 -7.94 15.34 0.44
N TYR A 208 -6.76 15.20 -0.16
CA TYR A 208 -5.72 16.23 -0.14
C TYR A 208 -4.86 16.20 -1.41
N LEU A 209 -4.24 17.35 -1.71
CA LEU A 209 -3.12 17.44 -2.63
C LEU A 209 -1.84 17.25 -1.83
N TRP A 210 -0.91 16.47 -2.35
CA TRP A 210 0.40 16.26 -1.72
C TRP A 210 1.55 16.74 -2.58
N ILE A 211 2.63 17.17 -1.92
CA ILE A 211 3.93 17.46 -2.53
C ILE A 211 4.98 16.71 -1.71
N PHE A 212 5.49 15.61 -2.24
CA PHE A 212 6.47 14.76 -1.57
C PHE A 212 7.84 14.93 -2.24
N PRO A 213 8.84 15.50 -1.56
CA PRO A 213 10.17 15.65 -2.08
C PRO A 213 10.83 14.28 -2.31
N MET A 214 11.61 14.17 -3.37
CA MET A 214 12.34 12.95 -3.71
C MET A 214 13.85 13.19 -3.58
N ALA A 215 14.64 12.12 -3.38
CA ALA A 215 16.08 12.19 -3.16
C ALA A 215 16.87 12.79 -4.34
N ASP A 216 16.29 12.84 -5.53
CA ASP A 216 16.89 13.42 -6.73
C ASP A 216 16.50 14.90 -6.97
N GLY A 217 15.89 15.55 -5.97
CA GLY A 217 15.45 16.95 -6.07
C GLY A 217 14.15 17.15 -6.86
N THR A 218 13.51 16.09 -7.31
CA THR A 218 12.16 16.14 -7.90
C THR A 218 11.10 16.03 -6.82
N ALA A 219 9.82 16.21 -7.19
CA ALA A 219 8.68 16.01 -6.30
C ALA A 219 7.69 15.02 -6.91
N ASN A 220 7.16 14.10 -6.09
CA ASN A 220 5.94 13.38 -6.39
C ASN A 220 4.77 14.25 -5.96
N VAL A 221 3.99 14.72 -6.92
CA VAL A 221 2.86 15.63 -6.68
C VAL A 221 1.58 14.95 -7.15
N GLY A 222 0.56 15.01 -6.34
CA GLY A 222 -0.72 14.41 -6.72
C GLY A 222 -1.88 14.89 -5.86
N PHE A 223 -3.06 14.42 -6.22
CA PHE A 223 -4.30 14.70 -5.52
C PHE A 223 -5.14 13.44 -5.42
N GLY A 224 -5.76 13.23 -4.26
CA GLY A 224 -6.69 12.14 -4.05
C GLY A 224 -7.88 12.55 -3.19
N CYS A 225 -9.04 11.96 -3.47
CA CYS A 225 -10.26 12.17 -2.70
C CYS A 225 -11.18 10.95 -2.78
N LEU A 226 -12.27 10.97 -2.03
CA LEU A 226 -13.33 9.96 -2.16
C LEU A 226 -14.01 10.08 -3.53
N VAL A 227 -14.34 8.92 -4.13
CA VAL A 227 -15.05 8.90 -5.42
C VAL A 227 -16.38 9.66 -5.37
N ASN A 228 -17.07 9.60 -4.21
CA ASN A 228 -18.34 10.29 -4.02
C ASN A 228 -18.21 11.83 -3.95
N ASP A 229 -17.03 12.37 -3.70
CA ASP A 229 -16.78 13.81 -3.63
C ASP A 229 -16.38 14.40 -5.00
N LEU A 230 -16.15 13.54 -6.00
CA LEU A 230 -15.84 13.98 -7.37
C LEU A 230 -17.10 14.50 -8.08
N LYS A 231 -17.03 15.75 -8.52
CA LYS A 231 -18.03 16.37 -9.40
C LYS A 231 -17.55 16.49 -10.84
N ASP A 232 -16.23 16.52 -11.01
CA ASP A 232 -15.54 16.68 -12.29
C ASP A 232 -14.43 15.62 -12.43
N ASP A 233 -13.76 15.60 -13.57
CA ASP A 233 -12.60 14.73 -13.77
C ASP A 233 -11.48 15.10 -12.78
N ILE A 234 -10.96 14.10 -12.07
CA ILE A 234 -9.93 14.29 -11.05
C ILE A 234 -8.64 14.95 -11.58
N ARG A 235 -8.32 14.77 -12.87
CA ARG A 235 -7.14 15.39 -13.50
C ARG A 235 -7.37 16.89 -13.65
N SER A 236 -8.55 17.27 -14.12
CA SER A 236 -8.95 18.68 -14.25
C SER A 236 -8.97 19.38 -12.89
N ILE A 237 -9.49 18.71 -11.85
CA ILE A 237 -9.47 19.25 -10.48
C ILE A 237 -8.03 19.48 -10.01
N PHE A 238 -7.13 18.50 -10.22
CA PHE A 238 -5.73 18.59 -9.82
C PHE A 238 -5.01 19.77 -10.51
N GLU A 239 -5.15 19.90 -11.83
CA GLU A 239 -4.53 20.98 -12.62
C GLU A 239 -5.09 22.34 -12.21
N THR A 240 -6.43 22.45 -12.15
CA THR A 240 -7.12 23.68 -11.72
C THR A 240 -6.73 24.11 -10.30
N TRP A 241 -6.46 23.15 -9.40
CA TRP A 241 -6.03 23.48 -8.03
C TRP A 241 -4.65 24.13 -8.02
N ILE A 242 -3.70 23.60 -8.79
CA ILE A 242 -2.35 24.17 -8.89
C ILE A 242 -2.42 25.56 -9.51
N ASP A 243 -3.21 25.74 -10.58
CA ASP A 243 -3.26 26.98 -11.35
C ASP A 243 -4.00 28.13 -10.62
N ASN A 244 -5.03 27.79 -9.83
CA ASN A 244 -5.88 28.80 -9.17
C ASN A 244 -5.52 29.06 -7.70
N ASP A 245 -4.62 28.30 -7.11
CA ASP A 245 -4.09 28.57 -5.78
C ASP A 245 -2.85 29.46 -5.90
N ASP A 246 -2.90 30.67 -5.36
CA ASP A 246 -1.82 31.67 -5.54
C ASP A 246 -0.45 31.15 -5.08
N THR A 247 -0.42 30.40 -3.98
CA THR A 247 0.81 29.83 -3.44
C THR A 247 1.33 28.71 -4.33
N LEU A 248 0.48 27.79 -4.73
CA LEU A 248 0.87 26.66 -5.58
C LEU A 248 1.26 27.16 -6.98
N ARG A 249 0.48 28.06 -7.58
CA ARG A 249 0.79 28.66 -8.89
C ARG A 249 2.18 29.30 -8.92
N GLN A 250 2.54 30.04 -7.87
CA GLN A 250 3.86 30.65 -7.76
C GLN A 250 4.98 29.60 -7.64
N ARG A 251 4.77 28.57 -6.84
CA ARG A 251 5.73 27.47 -6.62
C ARG A 251 5.90 26.60 -7.86
N PHE A 252 4.85 26.45 -8.67
CA PHE A 252 4.87 25.65 -9.89
C PHE A 252 5.17 26.45 -11.16
N SER A 253 5.43 27.78 -11.08
CA SER A 253 5.65 28.65 -12.24
C SER A 253 6.78 28.19 -13.19
N ASP A 254 7.83 27.58 -12.66
CA ASP A 254 8.97 27.06 -13.41
C ASP A 254 9.00 25.51 -13.39
N ALA A 255 8.04 24.88 -12.73
CA ALA A 255 7.99 23.43 -12.59
C ALA A 255 7.60 22.76 -13.91
N LYS A 256 8.24 21.62 -14.19
CA LYS A 256 7.95 20.82 -15.38
C LYS A 256 7.52 19.42 -14.95
N SER A 257 6.38 18.95 -15.46
CA SER A 257 6.01 17.55 -15.33
C SER A 257 6.99 16.69 -16.12
N ILE A 258 7.66 15.77 -15.41
CA ILE A 258 8.66 14.85 -15.97
C ILE A 258 8.12 13.42 -16.10
N SER A 259 6.83 13.22 -15.85
CA SER A 259 6.13 11.96 -16.06
C SER A 259 4.68 12.21 -16.45
N PRO A 260 4.00 11.24 -17.07
CA PRO A 260 2.57 11.31 -17.29
C PRO A 260 1.79 11.46 -15.97
N LEU A 261 0.68 12.19 -15.98
CA LEU A 261 -0.31 12.19 -14.91
C LEU A 261 -1.10 10.87 -14.95
N VAL A 262 -0.89 10.02 -13.96
CA VAL A 262 -1.47 8.67 -13.87
C VAL A 262 -2.31 8.55 -12.61
N GLY A 263 -3.36 7.73 -12.67
CA GLY A 263 -4.30 7.58 -11.55
C GLY A 263 -4.55 6.13 -11.15
N GLY A 264 -5.09 5.96 -9.95
CA GLY A 264 -5.42 4.65 -9.38
C GLY A 264 -6.51 4.73 -8.32
N LEU A 265 -7.09 3.57 -8.04
CA LEU A 265 -8.09 3.39 -6.99
C LEU A 265 -7.42 3.11 -5.64
N ILE A 266 -8.03 3.62 -4.59
CA ILE A 266 -7.58 3.50 -3.20
C ILE A 266 -8.73 2.90 -2.37
N PRO A 267 -8.81 1.57 -2.21
CA PRO A 267 -9.82 0.94 -1.39
C PRO A 267 -9.44 1.02 0.09
N TYR A 268 -10.32 1.62 0.90
CA TYR A 268 -10.17 1.70 2.36
C TYR A 268 -10.86 0.53 3.04
N ASN A 269 -10.34 0.09 4.18
CA ASN A 269 -11.03 -0.84 5.06
C ASN A 269 -12.11 -0.13 5.88
N VAL A 270 -13.17 -0.87 6.17
CA VAL A 270 -14.36 -0.33 6.79
C VAL A 270 -14.79 -0.95 8.09
N ASP A 271 -14.13 -1.79 8.72
CA ASP A 271 -14.48 -2.32 10.05
C ASP A 271 -14.26 -3.83 10.23
N LYS A 272 -13.95 -4.58 9.16
CA LYS A 272 -13.79 -6.04 9.29
C LYS A 272 -12.52 -6.52 8.58
N PHE A 273 -11.69 -7.25 9.32
CA PHE A 273 -10.54 -7.96 8.74
C PHE A 273 -10.97 -9.36 8.27
N ASP A 274 -12.09 -9.45 7.54
CA ASP A 274 -12.62 -10.69 6.98
C ASP A 274 -11.95 -11.01 5.62
N CYS A 275 -10.62 -11.06 5.66
CA CYS A 275 -9.74 -11.24 4.50
C CYS A 275 -9.07 -12.63 4.50
N PHE A 276 -9.78 -13.67 4.99
CA PHE A 276 -9.30 -15.03 5.11
C PHE A 276 -10.44 -16.05 4.91
N GLY A 277 -10.06 -17.30 4.74
CA GLY A 277 -11.00 -18.42 4.62
C GLY A 277 -10.26 -19.74 4.53
N ASP A 278 -10.98 -20.83 4.25
CA ASP A 278 -10.33 -22.13 4.07
C ASP A 278 -9.27 -22.04 2.97
N ASN A 279 -8.03 -22.38 3.29
CA ASN A 279 -6.88 -22.41 2.39
C ASN A 279 -6.44 -21.05 1.82
N PHE A 280 -6.89 -19.89 2.34
CA PHE A 280 -6.45 -18.59 1.80
C PHE A 280 -6.39 -17.45 2.80
N CYS A 281 -5.48 -16.48 2.51
CA CYS A 281 -5.47 -15.14 3.10
C CYS A 281 -5.35 -14.08 1.98
N VAL A 282 -6.00 -12.93 2.17
CA VAL A 282 -5.94 -11.77 1.26
C VAL A 282 -5.15 -10.65 1.94
N CYS A 283 -4.21 -10.03 1.22
CA CYS A 283 -3.24 -9.09 1.80
C CYS A 283 -3.23 -7.74 1.08
N GLY A 284 -2.85 -6.70 1.81
CA GLY A 284 -2.65 -5.34 1.29
C GLY A 284 -3.91 -4.74 0.68
N ASP A 285 -3.74 -4.02 -0.44
CA ASP A 285 -4.84 -3.35 -1.12
C ASP A 285 -5.92 -4.33 -1.64
N ALA A 286 -5.57 -5.61 -1.86
CA ALA A 286 -6.53 -6.63 -2.24
C ALA A 286 -7.52 -6.94 -1.11
N ALA A 287 -7.09 -6.73 0.15
CA ALA A 287 -7.91 -6.81 1.36
C ALA A 287 -8.42 -5.42 1.82
N SER A 288 -8.27 -4.38 1.00
CA SER A 288 -8.66 -3.00 1.33
C SER A 288 -8.00 -2.44 2.59
N LEU A 289 -6.75 -2.81 2.91
CA LEU A 289 -6.06 -2.43 4.14
C LEU A 289 -5.39 -1.05 4.08
N ILE A 290 -5.84 -0.17 3.19
CA ILE A 290 -5.34 1.21 3.11
C ILE A 290 -5.91 2.02 4.28
N ASP A 291 -5.08 2.85 4.88
CA ASP A 291 -5.49 3.73 5.97
C ASP A 291 -6.45 4.82 5.47
N PRO A 292 -7.59 5.04 6.14
CA PRO A 292 -8.64 5.95 5.64
C PRO A 292 -8.31 7.43 5.75
N ILE A 293 -7.35 7.84 6.61
CA ILE A 293 -6.93 9.25 6.75
C ILE A 293 -5.67 9.52 5.94
N THR A 294 -4.65 8.70 6.12
CA THR A 294 -3.33 8.94 5.52
C THR A 294 -3.21 8.43 4.10
N ALA A 295 -4.17 7.60 3.64
CA ALA A 295 -4.07 6.82 2.41
C ALA A 295 -2.79 5.95 2.34
N GLY A 296 -2.15 5.69 3.49
CA GLY A 296 -0.97 4.85 3.63
C GLY A 296 -1.31 3.37 3.45
N GLY A 297 -0.73 2.73 2.43
CA GLY A 297 -1.01 1.33 2.12
C GLY A 297 0.23 0.43 2.17
N ILE A 298 1.44 0.95 1.93
CA ILE A 298 2.66 0.12 1.81
C ILE A 298 2.95 -0.64 3.10
N GLY A 299 2.94 0.04 4.24
CA GLY A 299 3.21 -0.58 5.54
C GLY A 299 2.17 -1.62 5.94
N ASN A 300 0.89 -1.32 5.71
CA ASN A 300 -0.20 -2.28 5.96
C ASN A 300 -0.11 -3.49 5.02
N ALA A 301 0.27 -3.27 3.76
CA ALA A 301 0.49 -4.35 2.81
C ALA A 301 1.63 -5.28 3.25
N MET A 302 2.78 -4.71 3.64
CA MET A 302 3.93 -5.50 4.13
C MET A 302 3.59 -6.27 5.40
N ALA A 303 2.98 -5.63 6.40
CA ALA A 303 2.57 -6.27 7.64
C ALA A 303 1.56 -7.41 7.38
N SER A 304 0.59 -7.19 6.48
CA SER A 304 -0.37 -8.23 6.13
C SER A 304 0.30 -9.43 5.44
N GLY A 305 1.23 -9.21 4.53
CA GLY A 305 2.01 -10.27 3.90
C GLY A 305 2.84 -11.06 4.91
N TYR A 306 3.49 -10.36 5.85
CA TYR A 306 4.27 -10.95 6.93
C TYR A 306 3.44 -11.91 7.79
N TYR A 307 2.28 -11.48 8.28
CA TYR A 307 1.42 -12.32 9.12
C TYR A 307 0.71 -13.42 8.33
N ALA A 308 0.29 -13.16 7.09
CA ALA A 308 -0.31 -14.18 6.24
C ALA A 308 0.67 -15.32 5.96
N ALA A 309 1.95 -15.01 5.79
CA ALA A 309 3.00 -16.00 5.58
C ALA A 309 3.19 -16.91 6.81
N GLN A 310 3.22 -16.35 8.02
CA GLN A 310 3.33 -17.12 9.26
C GLN A 310 2.14 -18.08 9.43
N VAL A 311 0.93 -17.60 9.17
CA VAL A 311 -0.27 -18.43 9.28
C VAL A 311 -0.31 -19.49 8.17
N ALA A 312 0.13 -19.15 6.96
CA ALA A 312 0.20 -20.10 5.86
C ALA A 312 1.20 -21.24 6.15
N GLU A 313 2.40 -20.93 6.65
CA GLU A 313 3.39 -21.91 7.05
C GLU A 313 2.85 -22.85 8.14
N LYS A 314 2.27 -22.27 9.20
CA LYS A 314 1.65 -23.02 10.29
C LYS A 314 0.54 -23.95 9.78
N SER A 315 -0.30 -23.47 8.85
CA SER A 315 -1.37 -24.28 8.25
C SER A 315 -0.81 -25.45 7.44
N VAL A 316 0.24 -25.23 6.66
CA VAL A 316 0.91 -26.30 5.88
C VAL A 316 1.55 -27.33 6.80
N LEU A 317 2.30 -26.89 7.81
CA LEU A 317 3.02 -27.80 8.74
C LEU A 317 2.06 -28.62 9.61
N SER A 318 0.91 -28.06 9.96
CA SER A 318 -0.12 -28.78 10.74
C SER A 318 -1.11 -29.58 9.90
N GLY A 319 -1.14 -29.38 8.59
CA GLY A 319 -2.16 -29.94 7.71
C GLY A 319 -3.58 -29.38 7.96
N ASN A 320 -3.70 -28.25 8.68
CA ASN A 320 -4.98 -27.62 9.01
C ASN A 320 -5.16 -26.32 8.22
N TYR A 321 -6.01 -26.36 7.21
CA TYR A 321 -6.29 -25.25 6.28
C TYR A 321 -7.66 -24.63 6.51
N SER A 322 -8.36 -25.02 7.58
CA SER A 322 -9.71 -24.55 7.87
C SER A 322 -9.77 -23.04 8.11
N ARG A 323 -10.94 -22.45 7.88
CA ARG A 323 -11.21 -21.04 8.20
C ARG A 323 -10.86 -20.70 9.65
N THR A 324 -11.06 -21.63 10.61
CA THR A 324 -10.67 -21.43 12.00
C THR A 324 -9.17 -21.31 12.18
N ALA A 325 -8.36 -22.09 11.43
CA ALA A 325 -6.92 -21.99 11.47
C ALA A 325 -6.42 -20.67 10.87
N THR A 326 -6.99 -20.24 9.75
CA THR A 326 -6.61 -19.00 9.09
C THR A 326 -7.17 -17.73 9.75
N GLU A 327 -8.14 -17.84 10.67
CA GLU A 327 -8.66 -16.72 11.48
C GLU A 327 -7.56 -16.07 12.34
N GLU A 328 -6.52 -16.80 12.70
CA GLU A 328 -5.35 -16.26 13.40
C GLU A 328 -4.75 -15.06 12.65
N TYR A 329 -4.75 -15.09 11.31
CA TYR A 329 -4.32 -13.98 10.48
C TYR A 329 -5.11 -12.68 10.76
N SER A 330 -6.44 -12.77 10.84
CA SER A 330 -7.29 -11.61 11.17
C SER A 330 -6.96 -11.05 12.55
N LYS A 331 -6.75 -11.91 13.55
CA LYS A 331 -6.39 -11.51 14.92
C LYS A 331 -5.04 -10.79 14.96
N LEU A 332 -4.03 -11.29 14.24
CA LEU A 332 -2.72 -10.66 14.12
C LEU A 332 -2.80 -9.29 13.43
N LEU A 333 -3.58 -9.19 12.34
CA LEU A 333 -3.84 -7.91 11.67
C LEU A 333 -4.54 -6.92 12.60
N GLN A 334 -5.58 -7.35 13.31
CA GLN A 334 -6.31 -6.48 14.22
C GLN A 334 -5.41 -5.93 15.33
N ASN A 335 -4.51 -6.74 15.88
CA ASN A 335 -3.54 -6.31 16.87
C ASN A 335 -2.50 -5.32 16.31
N ARG A 336 -2.09 -5.45 15.04
CA ARG A 336 -1.02 -4.65 14.44
C ARG A 336 -1.50 -3.35 13.82
N ILE A 337 -2.64 -3.37 13.13
CA ILE A 337 -3.15 -2.24 12.34
C ILE A 337 -4.61 -1.87 12.68
N GLY A 338 -5.34 -2.74 13.37
CA GLY A 338 -6.77 -2.55 13.62
C GLY A 338 -7.07 -1.33 14.46
N HIS A 339 -6.29 -1.11 15.53
CA HIS A 339 -6.46 0.06 16.39
C HIS A 339 -6.35 1.38 15.61
N ASP A 340 -5.31 1.50 14.78
CA ASP A 340 -5.08 2.71 13.98
C ASP A 340 -6.21 2.89 12.96
N ILE A 341 -6.57 1.83 12.23
CA ILE A 341 -7.63 1.89 11.21
C ILE A 341 -8.97 2.29 11.85
N HIS A 342 -9.34 1.69 12.98
CA HIS A 342 -10.60 2.02 13.67
C HIS A 342 -10.60 3.46 14.18
N THR A 343 -9.50 3.89 14.79
CA THR A 343 -9.34 5.27 15.27
C THR A 343 -9.43 6.27 14.11
N HIS A 344 -8.73 6.00 13.02
CA HIS A 344 -8.74 6.86 11.83
C HIS A 344 -10.11 6.88 11.12
N LEU A 345 -10.81 5.76 11.06
CA LEU A 345 -12.20 5.72 10.55
C LEU A 345 -13.14 6.54 11.42
N PHE A 346 -13.03 6.41 12.74
CA PHE A 346 -13.83 7.20 13.67
C PHE A 346 -13.54 8.70 13.50
N LEU A 347 -12.27 9.08 13.48
CA LEU A 347 -11.85 10.48 13.27
C LEU A 347 -12.31 11.02 11.93
N GLN A 348 -12.17 10.25 10.85
CA GLN A 348 -12.63 10.62 9.53
C GLN A 348 -14.14 10.89 9.54
N LYS A 349 -14.95 9.96 10.08
CA LYS A 349 -16.41 10.13 10.18
C LYS A 349 -16.79 11.35 11.02
N MET A 350 -16.11 11.55 12.16
CA MET A 350 -16.32 12.69 13.05
C MET A 350 -16.02 14.03 12.36
N ILE A 351 -14.87 14.13 11.71
CA ILE A 351 -14.45 15.37 11.05
C ILE A 351 -15.32 15.64 9.81
N MET A 352 -15.71 14.62 9.05
CA MET A 352 -16.63 14.79 7.92
C MET A 352 -17.99 15.33 8.39
N ARG A 353 -18.51 14.87 9.52
CA ARG A 353 -19.77 15.34 10.12
C ARG A 353 -19.64 16.73 10.71
N HIS A 354 -18.46 17.07 11.28
CA HIS A 354 -18.20 18.31 12.00
C HIS A 354 -16.95 19.03 11.47
N ARG A 355 -16.99 19.47 10.22
CA ARG A 355 -15.83 20.09 9.51
C ARG A 355 -15.23 21.31 10.22
N TRP A 356 -15.94 21.94 11.15
CA TRP A 356 -15.42 23.02 11.99
C TRP A 356 -14.35 22.56 13.01
N LEU A 357 -14.27 21.25 13.30
CA LEU A 357 -13.25 20.68 14.17
C LEU A 357 -11.86 20.61 13.53
N ILE A 358 -11.74 20.68 12.19
CA ILE A 358 -10.46 20.55 11.49
C ILE A 358 -9.38 21.45 12.08
N PRO A 359 -9.57 22.78 12.26
CA PRO A 359 -8.54 23.66 12.82
C PRO A 359 -8.16 23.31 14.26
N ILE A 360 -9.11 22.75 15.03
CA ILE A 360 -8.89 22.33 16.41
C ILE A 360 -8.02 21.07 16.43
N CYS A 361 -8.36 20.07 15.63
CA CYS A 361 -7.58 18.83 15.50
C CYS A 361 -6.15 19.12 15.04
N LEU A 362 -5.96 20.01 14.05
CA LEU A 362 -4.64 20.40 13.57
C LEU A 362 -3.81 21.14 14.64
N ARG A 363 -4.43 21.96 15.46
CA ARG A 363 -3.74 22.62 16.59
C ARG A 363 -3.30 21.63 17.67
N LEU A 364 -4.18 20.67 18.01
CA LEU A 364 -3.87 19.64 19.00
C LEU A 364 -2.79 18.70 18.50
N TRP A 365 -2.79 18.37 17.22
CA TRP A 365 -1.73 17.54 16.61
C TRP A 365 -0.36 18.22 16.69
N LYS A 366 -0.31 19.54 16.47
CA LYS A 366 0.94 20.32 16.63
C LYS A 366 1.52 20.25 18.04
N THR A 367 0.69 20.05 19.07
CA THR A 367 1.14 19.97 20.48
C THR A 367 1.51 18.57 20.93
N GLY A 368 1.47 17.56 20.04
CA GLY A 368 1.84 16.19 20.37
C GLY A 368 0.82 15.45 21.26
N VAL A 369 -0.42 15.92 21.31
CA VAL A 369 -1.51 15.31 22.11
C VAL A 369 -2.18 14.14 21.36
N PHE A 370 -1.82 13.90 20.09
CA PHE A 370 -2.27 12.74 19.28
C PHE A 370 -1.11 12.04 18.63
#